data_a32571bb68f4a3f6c2e1bc48de0cf124
#
_entry.id   a32571bb68f4a3f6c2e1bc48de0cf124
#
_cell.length_a   1.000
_cell.length_b   1.000
_cell.length_c   1.000
_cell.angle_alpha   90.00
_cell.angle_beta   90.00
_cell.angle_gamma   90.00
#
_symmetry.space_group_name_H-M   'P 1'
#
loop_
_entity.id
_entity.type
_entity.pdbx_description
1 polymer ?
#
loop_
_entity_poly.entity_id
_entity_poly.type
_entity_poly.pdbx_seq_one_letter_code
_entity_poly.pdbx_strand_id
1 'polypeptide(L)'
;EIYAYGLRNPWRYSFDRQRGDLWIGDVGQGSIEEIDFRAKDTGAGANFGWNAYEGRSSFGGSLRGGPHVPPVAQYSHSAGCSVTGGYVYRGTRVPALRGRYVYADYCSGRLWTMRAGPSPGGVREDTGRLGVKLGNVTSFGEGSAGELYVIANGSLEHFVQAEEAVAG
;
A
#
# COMPACT_ATOMS: atom_id res chain seq x y z
N GLU A 1 3.12 20.53 13.47
CA GLU A 1 4.23 19.64 13.83
C GLU A 1 4.43 18.59 12.75
N ILE A 2 5.67 18.36 12.30
CA ILE A 2 5.97 17.36 11.26
C ILE A 2 6.19 16.02 11.97
N TYR A 3 5.40 15.01 11.59
CA TYR A 3 5.52 13.65 12.16
C TYR A 3 6.64 12.85 11.47
N ALA A 4 6.68 12.87 10.13
CA ALA A 4 7.69 12.22 9.30
C ALA A 4 7.96 13.07 8.06
N TYR A 5 9.06 12.84 7.37
CA TYR A 5 9.47 13.65 6.21
C TYR A 5 10.18 12.82 5.15
N GLY A 6 10.55 13.47 4.03
CA GLY A 6 11.22 12.79 2.93
C GLY A 6 10.29 11.92 2.10
N LEU A 7 8.99 12.21 2.10
CA LEU A 7 8.00 11.66 1.18
C LEU A 7 7.88 12.58 -0.04
N ARG A 8 7.58 12.01 -1.20
CA ARG A 8 7.37 12.77 -2.43
C ARG A 8 5.91 13.20 -2.61
N ASN A 9 5.02 12.23 -2.65
CA ASN A 9 3.59 12.42 -2.84
C ASN A 9 2.80 11.30 -2.16
N PRO A 10 2.75 11.29 -0.83
CA PRO A 10 2.02 10.28 -0.07
C PRO A 10 0.53 10.39 -0.37
N TRP A 11 0.04 9.54 -1.27
CA TRP A 11 -1.33 9.61 -1.74
C TRP A 11 -2.32 9.10 -0.69
N ARG A 12 -2.11 7.86 -0.20
CA ARG A 12 -2.87 7.32 0.92
C ARG A 12 -1.93 6.74 1.95
N TYR A 13 -2.28 6.97 3.20
CA TYR A 13 -1.67 6.30 4.34
C TYR A 13 -2.76 5.73 5.24
N SER A 14 -2.39 4.74 6.02
CA SER A 14 -3.27 4.13 7.01
C SER A 14 -2.50 3.64 8.22
N PHE A 15 -3.19 3.53 9.34
CA PHE A 15 -2.69 2.81 10.50
C PHE A 15 -3.39 1.46 10.58
N ASP A 16 -2.60 0.39 10.76
CA ASP A 16 -3.16 -0.92 11.06
C ASP A 16 -3.97 -0.85 12.36
N ARG A 17 -5.27 -1.00 12.28
CA ARG A 17 -6.19 -0.87 13.44
C ARG A 17 -5.88 -1.81 14.60
N GLN A 18 -5.21 -2.94 14.35
CA GLN A 18 -4.86 -3.92 15.38
C GLN A 18 -3.49 -3.64 15.98
N ARG A 19 -2.53 -3.17 15.19
CA ARG A 19 -1.14 -3.02 15.60
C ARG A 19 -0.70 -1.57 15.78
N GLY A 20 -1.38 -0.62 15.14
CA GLY A 20 -0.98 0.78 15.09
C GLY A 20 0.20 1.09 14.16
N ASP A 21 0.62 0.11 13.36
CA ASP A 21 1.72 0.28 12.40
C ASP A 21 1.29 1.22 11.26
N LEU A 22 2.16 2.16 10.87
CA LEU A 22 1.92 3.12 9.78
C LEU A 22 2.32 2.51 8.43
N TRP A 23 1.45 2.66 7.44
CA TRP A 23 1.64 2.26 6.06
C TRP A 23 1.36 3.44 5.14
N ILE A 24 2.22 3.70 4.17
CA ILE A 24 2.11 4.82 3.24
C ILE A 24 2.31 4.31 1.81
N GLY A 25 1.44 4.71 0.88
CA GLY A 25 1.69 4.61 -0.55
C GLY A 25 2.25 5.93 -1.03
N ASP A 26 3.53 5.98 -1.36
CA ASP A 26 4.20 7.19 -1.83
C ASP A 26 4.45 7.12 -3.34
N VAL A 27 3.82 8.02 -4.07
CA VAL A 27 3.89 8.07 -5.54
C VAL A 27 5.24 8.62 -5.96
N GLY A 28 5.96 7.84 -6.74
CA GLY A 28 7.28 8.17 -7.23
C GLY A 28 7.31 9.26 -8.30
N GLN A 29 8.51 9.68 -8.70
CA GLN A 29 8.68 10.77 -9.66
C GLN A 29 8.57 10.29 -11.11
N GLY A 30 9.21 9.21 -11.46
CA GLY A 30 9.27 8.82 -12.86
C GLY A 30 9.61 7.36 -13.16
N SER A 31 9.91 6.57 -12.15
CA SER A 31 10.36 5.19 -12.37
C SER A 31 9.86 4.18 -11.37
N ILE A 32 9.68 4.55 -10.11
CA ILE A 32 9.44 3.64 -9.00
C ILE A 32 8.28 4.15 -8.14
N GLU A 33 7.34 3.27 -7.88
CA GLU A 33 6.29 3.45 -6.88
C GLU A 33 6.67 2.68 -5.61
N GLU A 34 6.31 3.20 -4.41
CA GLU A 34 6.77 2.58 -3.17
C GLU A 34 5.71 2.49 -2.08
N ILE A 35 5.90 1.51 -1.21
CA ILE A 35 5.16 1.35 0.04
C ILE A 35 6.13 1.50 1.20
N ASP A 36 5.87 2.48 2.02
CA ASP A 36 6.62 2.74 3.23
C ASP A 36 5.93 2.16 4.46
N PHE A 37 6.74 1.86 5.46
CA PHE A 37 6.27 1.24 6.69
C PHE A 37 7.02 1.76 7.91
N ARG A 38 6.28 1.99 8.99
CA ARG A 38 6.86 2.16 10.33
C ARG A 38 6.03 1.40 11.36
N ALA A 39 6.74 0.67 12.19
CA ALA A 39 6.08 0.05 13.34
C ALA A 39 5.51 1.14 14.28
N LYS A 40 4.47 0.79 15.02
CA LYS A 40 3.86 1.67 16.02
C LYS A 40 4.93 2.37 16.86
N ASP A 41 4.72 3.65 17.11
CA ASP A 41 5.59 4.52 17.94
C ASP A 41 7.03 4.71 17.42
N THR A 42 7.33 4.28 16.18
CA THR A 42 8.65 4.45 15.55
C THR A 42 8.65 5.40 14.34
N GLY A 43 7.50 5.98 14.00
CA GLY A 43 7.34 6.84 12.82
C GLY A 43 7.78 8.29 13.03
N ALA A 44 7.81 8.77 14.28
CA ALA A 44 8.15 10.15 14.58
C ALA A 44 9.62 10.44 14.19
N GLY A 45 9.81 11.46 13.32
CA GLY A 45 11.12 11.82 12.78
C GLY A 45 11.67 10.88 11.71
N ALA A 46 10.88 9.93 11.21
CA ALA A 46 11.30 9.04 10.12
C ALA A 46 11.56 9.83 8.83
N ASN A 47 12.67 9.51 8.16
CA ASN A 47 13.08 10.10 6.88
C ASN A 47 12.95 9.06 5.76
N PHE A 48 11.95 9.22 4.89
CA PHE A 48 11.70 8.31 3.76
C PHE A 48 12.55 8.59 2.51
N GLY A 49 13.43 9.61 2.57
CA GLY A 49 14.57 9.76 1.66
C GLY A 49 14.38 10.65 0.45
N TRP A 50 13.16 11.08 0.11
CA TRP A 50 12.96 12.00 -1.00
C TRP A 50 13.63 13.37 -0.71
N ASN A 51 14.35 13.94 -1.65
CA ASN A 51 14.59 13.58 -3.06
C ASN A 51 15.99 12.98 -3.32
N ALA A 52 16.65 12.46 -2.30
CA ALA A 52 17.90 11.71 -2.49
C ALA A 52 17.63 10.32 -3.10
N TYR A 53 16.48 9.74 -2.79
CA TYR A 53 16.06 8.42 -3.26
C TYR A 53 14.68 8.48 -3.92
N GLU A 54 14.46 7.59 -4.89
CA GLU A 54 13.18 7.16 -5.42
C GLU A 54 13.13 5.63 -5.23
N GLY A 55 12.26 5.14 -4.36
CA GLY A 55 12.36 3.78 -3.87
C GLY A 55 13.68 3.53 -3.13
N ARG A 56 14.38 2.48 -3.50
CA ARG A 56 15.71 2.13 -2.98
C ARG A 56 16.85 2.65 -3.85
N SER A 57 16.54 3.36 -4.92
CA SER A 57 17.53 3.85 -5.90
C SER A 57 17.88 5.31 -5.62
N SER A 58 19.14 5.68 -5.79
CA SER A 58 19.55 7.09 -5.74
C SER A 58 18.85 7.85 -6.88
N PHE A 59 18.28 9.03 -6.55
CA PHE A 59 17.55 9.84 -7.54
C PHE A 59 18.33 11.08 -7.96
N GLY A 60 18.78 11.90 -7.06
CA GLY A 60 19.55 13.08 -7.47
C GLY A 60 19.70 14.17 -6.43
N GLY A 61 18.98 14.10 -5.36
CA GLY A 61 19.11 15.00 -4.21
C GLY A 61 20.17 14.52 -3.21
N SER A 62 20.36 15.31 -2.17
CA SER A 62 21.17 14.91 -1.01
C SER A 62 20.27 14.51 0.13
N LEU A 63 20.57 13.39 0.77
CA LEU A 63 19.86 12.98 1.97
C LEU A 63 20.07 14.03 3.07
N ARG A 64 18.99 14.56 3.59
CA ARG A 64 19.00 15.57 4.66
C ARG A 64 18.33 14.99 5.90
N GLY A 65 18.85 15.38 7.07
CA GLY A 65 18.30 14.91 8.34
C GLY A 65 18.80 13.52 8.74
N GLY A 66 17.91 12.70 9.28
CA GLY A 66 18.24 11.37 9.79
C GLY A 66 18.50 10.31 8.68
N PRO A 67 18.82 9.09 9.08
CA PRO A 67 19.07 8.01 8.13
C PRO A 67 17.82 7.70 7.28
N HIS A 68 18.05 7.30 6.04
CA HIS A 68 17.00 6.85 5.13
C HIS A 68 16.30 5.60 5.66
N VAL A 69 14.98 5.64 5.70
CA VAL A 69 14.12 4.49 5.93
C VAL A 69 13.67 3.97 4.56
N PRO A 70 14.25 2.88 4.06
CA PRO A 70 13.89 2.38 2.73
C PRO A 70 12.47 1.78 2.72
N PRO A 71 11.77 1.81 1.57
CA PRO A 71 10.45 1.21 1.45
C PRO A 71 10.48 -0.31 1.67
N VAL A 72 9.35 -0.84 2.18
CA VAL A 72 9.17 -2.29 2.38
C VAL A 72 8.78 -3.01 1.09
N ALA A 73 8.17 -2.29 0.15
CA ALA A 73 7.88 -2.76 -1.20
C ALA A 73 8.04 -1.64 -2.22
N GLN A 74 8.35 -2.00 -3.45
CA GLN A 74 8.39 -1.08 -4.58
C GLN A 74 8.10 -1.83 -5.88
N TYR A 75 7.65 -1.11 -6.89
CA TYR A 75 7.50 -1.61 -8.27
C TYR A 75 7.84 -0.51 -9.28
N SER A 76 8.25 -0.94 -10.47
CA SER A 76 8.59 0.00 -11.55
C SER A 76 7.35 0.41 -12.34
N HIS A 77 7.47 1.49 -13.11
CA HIS A 77 6.42 1.97 -14.01
C HIS A 77 6.07 0.99 -15.15
N SER A 78 6.80 -0.12 -15.31
CA SER A 78 6.35 -1.24 -16.17
C SER A 78 5.18 -2.03 -15.58
N ALA A 79 4.94 -1.94 -14.28
CA ALA A 79 3.84 -2.63 -13.60
C ALA A 79 2.64 -1.72 -13.28
N GLY A 80 2.87 -0.41 -13.19
CA GLY A 80 1.85 0.60 -12.90
C GLY A 80 2.48 1.98 -12.95
N CYS A 81 1.75 3.03 -12.64
CA CYS A 81 2.25 4.40 -12.76
C CYS A 81 2.00 5.29 -11.54
N SER A 82 1.18 4.84 -10.61
CA SER A 82 0.81 5.65 -9.44
C SER A 82 0.21 4.77 -8.36
N VAL A 83 0.96 4.55 -7.30
CA VAL A 83 0.48 3.77 -6.17
C VAL A 83 -0.62 4.51 -5.41
N THR A 84 -1.75 3.83 -5.20
CA THR A 84 -2.83 4.40 -4.39
C THR A 84 -2.58 4.23 -2.90
N GLY A 85 -1.81 3.22 -2.50
CA GLY A 85 -1.72 2.77 -1.11
C GLY A 85 -2.89 1.88 -0.74
N GLY A 86 -3.19 1.73 0.55
CA GLY A 86 -4.23 0.82 1.02
C GLY A 86 -4.28 0.64 2.53
N TYR A 87 -4.72 -0.55 2.97
CA TYR A 87 -4.92 -0.90 4.38
C TYR A 87 -4.51 -2.34 4.69
N VAL A 88 -4.20 -2.59 5.96
CA VAL A 88 -4.09 -3.97 6.45
C VAL A 88 -5.50 -4.54 6.64
N TYR A 89 -5.82 -5.61 5.93
CA TYR A 89 -7.11 -6.26 6.07
C TYR A 89 -7.26 -6.94 7.42
N ARG A 90 -8.28 -6.55 8.17
CA ARG A 90 -8.61 -7.09 9.51
C ARG A 90 -10.02 -7.65 9.60
N GLY A 91 -10.75 -7.65 8.49
CA GLY A 91 -12.08 -8.22 8.38
C GLY A 91 -12.11 -9.75 8.43
N THR A 92 -13.30 -10.29 8.24
CA THR A 92 -13.56 -11.74 8.31
C THR A 92 -14.14 -12.32 7.04
N ARG A 93 -14.65 -11.48 6.12
CA ARG A 93 -15.31 -11.92 4.89
C ARG A 93 -14.36 -12.55 3.87
N VAL A 94 -13.07 -12.15 3.89
CA VAL A 94 -12.04 -12.70 3.00
C VAL A 94 -10.87 -13.24 3.83
N PRO A 95 -10.95 -14.45 4.39
CA PRO A 95 -9.93 -15.00 5.29
C PRO A 95 -8.53 -15.01 4.69
N ALA A 96 -8.41 -15.20 3.37
CA ALA A 96 -7.14 -15.21 2.65
C ALA A 96 -6.37 -13.86 2.68
N LEU A 97 -7.06 -12.75 2.96
CA LEU A 97 -6.47 -11.41 3.10
C LEU A 97 -6.13 -11.06 4.53
N ARG A 98 -6.61 -11.80 5.51
CA ARG A 98 -6.44 -11.44 6.92
C ARG A 98 -4.96 -11.30 7.31
N GLY A 99 -4.61 -10.14 7.87
CA GLY A 99 -3.22 -9.82 8.22
C GLY A 99 -2.34 -9.45 7.04
N ARG A 100 -2.92 -9.14 5.90
CA ARG A 100 -2.19 -8.65 4.73
C ARG A 100 -2.49 -7.17 4.50
N TYR A 101 -1.46 -6.40 4.16
CA TYR A 101 -1.62 -5.05 3.61
C TYR A 101 -2.04 -5.19 2.16
N VAL A 102 -3.17 -4.61 1.80
CA VAL A 102 -3.77 -4.63 0.46
C VAL A 102 -3.58 -3.25 -0.14
N TYR A 103 -2.98 -3.17 -1.32
CA TYR A 103 -2.73 -1.91 -2.03
C TYR A 103 -2.88 -2.08 -3.54
N ALA A 104 -3.07 -0.98 -4.25
CA ALA A 104 -3.30 -1.00 -5.69
C ALA A 104 -2.59 0.14 -6.40
N ASP A 105 -2.56 0.04 -7.73
CA ASP A 105 -2.08 1.07 -8.65
C ASP A 105 -3.25 1.69 -9.42
N TYR A 106 -3.22 3.01 -9.55
CA TYR A 106 -4.25 3.77 -10.24
C TYR A 106 -4.34 3.44 -11.74
N CYS A 107 -3.21 3.35 -12.44
CA CYS A 107 -3.19 3.19 -13.89
C CYS A 107 -3.50 1.78 -14.34
N SER A 108 -2.85 0.82 -13.71
CA SER A 108 -2.97 -0.58 -14.13
C SER A 108 -4.17 -1.30 -13.50
N GLY A 109 -4.72 -0.76 -12.41
CA GLY A 109 -5.73 -1.44 -11.61
C GLY A 109 -5.22 -2.72 -10.93
N ARG A 110 -3.91 -2.99 -10.98
CA ARG A 110 -3.31 -4.12 -10.28
C ARG A 110 -3.44 -3.96 -8.78
N LEU A 111 -3.68 -5.08 -8.14
CA LEU A 111 -3.79 -5.19 -6.70
C LEU A 111 -2.70 -6.11 -6.18
N TRP A 112 -1.97 -5.64 -5.20
CA TRP A 112 -0.96 -6.43 -4.49
C TRP A 112 -1.33 -6.60 -3.03
N THR A 113 -0.78 -7.66 -2.47
CA THR A 113 -0.85 -7.88 -1.03
C THR A 113 0.52 -8.27 -0.47
N MET A 114 0.78 -7.92 0.78
CA MET A 114 1.95 -8.37 1.50
C MET A 114 1.61 -8.67 2.96
N ARG A 115 2.36 -9.55 3.59
CA ARG A 115 2.15 -9.84 5.03
C ARG A 115 2.43 -8.59 5.85
N ALA A 116 1.48 -8.21 6.70
CA ALA A 116 1.66 -7.18 7.70
C ALA A 116 2.21 -7.77 9.00
N GLY A 117 2.98 -6.97 9.74
CA GLY A 117 3.59 -7.36 11.00
C GLY A 117 4.92 -6.66 11.24
N PRO A 118 5.69 -7.06 12.26
CA PRO A 118 6.95 -6.39 12.61
C PRO A 118 7.99 -6.38 11.50
N SER A 119 7.94 -7.40 10.62
CA SER A 119 8.79 -7.54 9.44
C SER A 119 7.92 -7.80 8.22
N PRO A 120 7.38 -6.74 7.59
CA PRO A 120 6.53 -6.87 6.43
C PRO A 120 7.24 -7.55 5.26
N GLY A 121 6.49 -8.29 4.42
CA GLY A 121 7.09 -8.95 3.26
C GLY A 121 6.17 -9.95 2.56
N GLY A 122 6.73 -10.69 1.61
CA GLY A 122 5.96 -11.66 0.82
C GLY A 122 4.93 -10.98 -0.06
N VAL A 123 5.39 -9.97 -0.84
CA VAL A 123 4.57 -9.27 -1.84
C VAL A 123 4.10 -10.26 -2.90
N ARG A 124 2.81 -10.18 -3.23
CA ARG A 124 2.17 -10.92 -4.33
C ARG A 124 1.27 -10.00 -5.10
N GLU A 125 1.22 -10.17 -6.40
CA GLU A 125 0.13 -9.64 -7.21
C GLU A 125 -1.06 -10.59 -7.09
N ASP A 126 -2.17 -10.10 -6.58
CA ASP A 126 -3.35 -10.90 -6.25
C ASP A 126 -4.59 -10.52 -7.09
N THR A 127 -4.47 -9.65 -8.11
CA THR A 127 -5.59 -9.20 -8.96
C THR A 127 -6.39 -10.36 -9.53
N GLY A 128 -5.72 -11.27 -10.20
CA GLY A 128 -6.37 -12.44 -10.79
C GLY A 128 -6.87 -13.45 -9.76
N ARG A 129 -6.14 -13.61 -8.65
CA ARG A 129 -6.51 -14.54 -7.58
C ARG A 129 -7.77 -14.12 -6.82
N LEU A 130 -7.96 -12.80 -6.67
CA LEU A 130 -9.14 -12.25 -6.02
C LEU A 130 -10.31 -12.07 -6.99
N GLY A 131 -10.11 -12.40 -8.28
CA GLY A 131 -11.15 -12.28 -9.30
C GLY A 131 -11.59 -10.84 -9.57
N VAL A 132 -10.79 -9.85 -9.13
CA VAL A 132 -11.13 -8.43 -9.28
C VAL A 132 -10.62 -7.87 -10.61
N LYS A 133 -11.42 -7.02 -11.24
CA LYS A 133 -11.01 -6.19 -12.39
C LYS A 133 -11.18 -4.74 -11.97
N LEU A 134 -10.18 -4.24 -11.27
CA LEU A 134 -10.15 -2.84 -10.91
C LEU A 134 -9.57 -2.03 -12.09
N GLY A 135 -10.19 -0.91 -12.40
CA GLY A 135 -9.57 0.13 -13.18
C GLY A 135 -9.10 1.24 -12.24
N ASN A 136 -8.97 2.42 -12.68
CA ASN A 136 -8.51 3.59 -11.93
C ASN A 136 -8.84 3.58 -10.44
N VAL A 137 -7.98 2.91 -9.65
CA VAL A 137 -8.16 2.81 -8.20
C VAL A 137 -7.72 4.11 -7.55
N THR A 138 -8.67 4.87 -7.03
CA THR A 138 -8.43 6.20 -6.47
C THR A 138 -8.29 6.21 -4.96
N SER A 139 -8.91 5.25 -4.26
CA SER A 139 -8.93 5.26 -2.81
C SER A 139 -9.27 3.90 -2.22
N PHE A 140 -8.92 3.74 -0.97
CA PHE A 140 -9.38 2.68 -0.08
C PHE A 140 -10.02 3.27 1.17
N GLY A 141 -10.88 2.48 1.81
CA GLY A 141 -11.43 2.76 3.12
C GLY A 141 -11.60 1.50 3.94
N GLU A 142 -11.63 1.64 5.25
CA GLU A 142 -11.84 0.54 6.19
C GLU A 142 -13.12 0.75 6.98
N GLY A 143 -14.00 -0.24 6.98
CA GLY A 143 -15.21 -0.24 7.79
C GLY A 143 -14.94 -0.57 9.27
N SER A 144 -15.93 -0.36 10.12
CA SER A 144 -15.83 -0.61 11.56
C SER A 144 -15.44 -2.06 11.91
N ALA A 145 -15.84 -3.03 11.09
CA ALA A 145 -15.51 -4.45 11.25
C ALA A 145 -14.17 -4.87 10.61
N GLY A 146 -13.38 -3.92 10.06
CA GLY A 146 -12.11 -4.21 9.39
C GLY A 146 -12.23 -4.69 7.94
N GLU A 147 -13.45 -4.63 7.38
CA GLU A 147 -13.68 -4.91 5.97
C GLU A 147 -13.17 -3.76 5.12
N LEU A 148 -12.57 -4.06 3.96
CA LEU A 148 -12.05 -3.05 3.07
C LEU A 148 -13.00 -2.72 1.94
N TYR A 149 -13.01 -1.46 1.61
CA TYR A 149 -13.70 -0.87 0.48
C TYR A 149 -12.67 -0.24 -0.45
N VAL A 150 -12.95 -0.24 -1.73
CA VAL A 150 -12.12 0.35 -2.77
C VAL A 150 -12.96 1.25 -3.65
N ILE A 151 -12.42 2.42 -4.02
CA ILE A 151 -13.03 3.27 -5.03
C ILE A 151 -12.25 3.07 -6.33
N ALA A 152 -12.92 2.50 -7.31
CA ALA A 152 -12.34 2.23 -8.62
C ALA A 152 -13.34 2.61 -9.72
N ASN A 153 -12.89 3.22 -10.82
CA ASN A 153 -13.73 3.67 -11.94
C ASN A 153 -14.94 4.54 -11.50
N GLY A 154 -14.81 5.28 -10.40
CA GLY A 154 -15.90 6.10 -9.86
C GLY A 154 -16.95 5.32 -9.05
N SER A 155 -16.77 4.01 -8.85
CA SER A 155 -17.65 3.15 -8.06
C SER A 155 -17.02 2.78 -6.72
N LEU A 156 -17.85 2.62 -5.69
CA LEU A 156 -17.46 2.07 -4.40
C LEU A 156 -17.73 0.56 -4.41
N GLU A 157 -16.70 -0.22 -4.21
CA GLU A 157 -16.73 -1.67 -4.19
C GLU A 157 -16.19 -2.21 -2.87
N HIS A 158 -16.45 -3.47 -2.55
CA HIS A 158 -15.90 -4.13 -1.37
C HIS A 158 -15.41 -5.54 -1.72
N PHE A 159 -14.41 -6.00 -1.00
CA PHE A 159 -13.88 -7.35 -1.18
C PHE A 159 -14.83 -8.37 -0.56
N VAL A 160 -15.17 -9.38 -1.35
CA VAL A 160 -15.90 -10.57 -0.93
C VAL A 160 -15.12 -11.81 -1.32
N GLN A 161 -15.29 -12.90 -0.59
CA GLN A 161 -14.78 -14.19 -1.04
C GLN A 161 -15.58 -14.60 -2.27
N ALA A 162 -14.90 -14.96 -3.36
CA ALA A 162 -15.58 -15.61 -4.48
C ALA A 162 -16.27 -16.88 -3.94
N GLU A 163 -17.55 -17.04 -4.19
CA GLU A 163 -18.23 -18.31 -3.96
C GLU A 163 -17.49 -19.34 -4.81
N GLU A 164 -17.12 -20.47 -4.21
CA GLU A 164 -16.67 -21.62 -4.99
C GLU A 164 -17.82 -21.95 -5.93
N ALA A 165 -17.55 -21.85 -7.24
CA ALA A 165 -18.52 -22.28 -8.23
C ALA A 165 -18.85 -23.74 -7.90
N VAL A 166 -20.05 -23.96 -7.37
CA VAL A 166 -20.56 -25.32 -7.14
C VAL A 166 -20.58 -25.97 -8.50
N ALA A 167 -19.61 -26.86 -8.73
CA ALA A 167 -19.59 -27.71 -9.92
C ALA A 167 -20.85 -28.58 -9.84
N GLY A 168 -21.85 -28.18 -10.62
CA GLY A 168 -23.01 -28.99 -10.91
C GLY A 168 -22.73 -29.96 -12.07
#